data_49e1dc97723ba94ab5061c531ae47502
#
_entry.id   49e1dc97723ba94ab5061c531ae47502
#
_cell.length_a   1.000
_cell.length_b   1.000
_cell.length_c   1.000
_cell.angle_alpha   90.00
_cell.angle_beta   90.00
_cell.angle_gamma   90.00
#
_symmetry.space_group_name_H-M   'P 1'
#
loop_
_entity.id
_entity.type
_entity.pdbx_description
1 polymer ?
#
loop_
_entity_poly.entity_id
_entity_poly.type
_entity_poly.pdbx_seq_one_letter_code
_entity_poly.pdbx_strand_id
1 'polypeptide(L)'
;FGQLIDRLGVKLSYNFPCGKYIDENALKSDIKIENGLKTSVKDGYMNLSGLENQLNKIMENNDNIDKYYLSKLLMDTIVRCMLKSLKYLCEKYEAYEVVFAGGVSASKYISKNLTQKLKKYNVKAYFTESHLATDNAVGCALIGIENLNLGE
;
A
#
# COMPACT_ATOMS: atom_id res chain seq x y z
N PHE A 1 -1.49 3.33 5.73
CA PHE A 1 -0.87 2.00 5.51
C PHE A 1 0.56 1.92 6.03
N GLY A 2 1.39 2.98 5.86
CA GLY A 2 2.79 2.96 6.31
C GLY A 2 2.95 2.53 7.76
N GLN A 3 2.25 3.19 8.69
CA GLN A 3 2.28 2.83 10.11
C GLN A 3 1.88 1.37 10.39
N LEU A 4 0.89 0.83 9.66
CA LEU A 4 0.46 -0.55 9.84
C LEU A 4 1.54 -1.54 9.39
N ILE A 5 2.22 -1.24 8.27
CA ILE A 5 3.37 -2.00 7.76
C ILE A 5 4.52 -1.97 8.77
N ASP A 6 4.86 -0.78 9.29
CA ASP A 6 5.95 -0.61 10.24
C ASP A 6 5.66 -1.31 11.58
N ARG A 7 4.44 -1.20 12.10
CA ARG A 7 4.04 -1.88 13.35
C ARG A 7 4.09 -3.41 13.22
N LEU A 8 3.64 -3.97 12.08
CA LEU A 8 3.82 -5.41 11.83
C LEU A 8 5.30 -5.76 11.75
N GLY A 9 6.10 -4.97 11.04
CA GLY A 9 7.54 -5.22 10.88
C GLY A 9 8.29 -5.22 12.21
N VAL A 10 8.01 -4.25 13.08
CA VAL A 10 8.60 -4.20 14.45
C VAL A 10 8.22 -5.43 15.26
N LYS A 11 6.95 -5.90 15.17
CA LYS A 11 6.51 -7.14 15.84
C LYS A 11 7.21 -8.39 15.29
N LEU A 12 7.62 -8.37 14.03
CA LEU A 12 8.43 -9.40 13.39
C LEU A 12 9.94 -9.21 13.62
N SER A 13 10.33 -8.33 14.56
CA SER A 13 11.71 -8.03 14.95
C SER A 13 12.55 -7.40 13.83
N TYR A 14 11.94 -6.67 12.91
CA TYR A 14 12.65 -5.85 11.93
C TYR A 14 12.94 -4.45 12.47
N ASN A 15 14.05 -3.86 12.00
CA ASN A 15 14.38 -2.47 12.31
C ASN A 15 13.51 -1.51 11.48
N PHE A 16 13.04 -0.44 12.14
CA PHE A 16 12.32 0.65 11.47
C PHE A 16 13.27 1.44 10.52
N PRO A 17 12.82 1.84 9.34
CA PRO A 17 11.50 1.62 8.72
C PRO A 17 11.37 0.20 8.13
N CYS A 18 10.22 -0.45 8.35
CA CYS A 18 10.04 -1.87 8.05
C CYS A 18 9.51 -2.17 6.64
N GLY A 19 9.11 -1.15 5.89
CA GLY A 19 8.43 -1.31 4.61
C GLY A 19 9.14 -2.24 3.63
N LYS A 20 10.48 -2.10 3.51
CA LYS A 20 11.31 -2.94 2.63
C LYS A 20 11.24 -4.42 3.00
N TYR A 21 11.35 -4.74 4.29
CA TYR A 21 11.35 -6.13 4.77
C TYR A 21 10.00 -6.81 4.55
N ILE A 22 8.91 -6.10 4.83
CA ILE A 22 7.54 -6.60 4.62
C ILE A 22 7.26 -6.81 3.13
N ASP A 23 7.70 -5.89 2.27
CA ASP A 23 7.58 -6.01 0.81
C ASP A 23 8.34 -7.22 0.27
N GLU A 24 9.60 -7.39 0.66
CA GLU A 24 10.43 -8.53 0.26
C GLU A 24 9.86 -9.87 0.74
N ASN A 25 9.37 -9.94 1.98
CA ASN A 25 8.73 -11.14 2.50
C ASN A 25 7.49 -11.51 1.69
N ALA A 26 6.64 -10.52 1.40
CA ALA A 26 5.43 -10.74 0.62
C ALA A 26 5.74 -11.21 -0.82
N LEU A 27 6.81 -10.67 -1.43
CA LEU A 27 7.27 -11.09 -2.76
C LEU A 27 7.85 -12.50 -2.79
N LYS A 28 8.51 -12.94 -1.70
CA LYS A 28 9.11 -14.28 -1.58
C LYS A 28 8.09 -15.35 -1.19
N SER A 29 6.92 -14.97 -0.70
CA SER A 29 5.90 -15.90 -0.23
C SER A 29 5.11 -16.50 -1.40
N ASP A 30 5.20 -17.80 -1.59
CA ASP A 30 4.37 -18.55 -2.54
C ASP A 30 3.00 -18.96 -1.95
N ILE A 31 2.77 -18.63 -0.67
CA ILE A 31 1.55 -19.02 0.04
C ILE A 31 0.35 -18.30 -0.59
N LYS A 32 -0.68 -19.07 -0.95
CA LYS A 32 -1.95 -18.50 -1.40
C LYS A 32 -2.77 -18.05 -0.21
N ILE A 33 -3.13 -16.77 -0.15
CA ILE A 33 -4.01 -16.24 0.90
C ILE A 33 -5.47 -16.50 0.49
N GLU A 34 -6.08 -17.51 1.08
CA GLU A 34 -7.48 -17.86 0.82
C GLU A 34 -8.43 -16.89 1.54
N ASN A 35 -8.19 -16.64 2.82
CA ASN A 35 -8.98 -15.75 3.66
C ASN A 35 -8.13 -14.57 4.10
N GLY A 36 -8.29 -13.42 3.47
CA GLY A 36 -7.61 -12.20 3.89
C GLY A 36 -8.33 -11.51 5.05
N LEU A 37 -7.68 -10.49 5.65
CA LEU A 37 -8.28 -9.69 6.72
C LEU A 37 -9.58 -9.01 6.24
N LYS A 38 -10.54 -8.84 7.13
CA LYS A 38 -11.78 -8.11 6.84
C LYS A 38 -11.44 -6.64 6.56
N THR A 39 -11.91 -6.11 5.44
CA THR A 39 -11.66 -4.73 5.03
C THR A 39 -12.96 -3.95 5.01
N SER A 40 -12.92 -2.69 5.46
CA SER A 40 -14.05 -1.75 5.37
C SER A 40 -13.65 -0.60 4.43
N VAL A 41 -14.33 -0.52 3.30
CA VAL A 41 -14.20 0.58 2.34
C VAL A 41 -15.61 1.05 1.99
N LYS A 42 -15.89 2.32 2.26
CA LYS A 42 -17.19 2.94 1.98
C LYS A 42 -16.97 4.26 1.26
N ASP A 43 -17.65 4.47 0.15
CA ASP A 43 -17.61 5.70 -0.66
C ASP A 43 -16.17 6.13 -1.02
N GLY A 44 -15.29 5.15 -1.29
CA GLY A 44 -13.88 5.38 -1.57
C GLY A 44 -12.99 5.54 -0.33
N TYR A 45 -13.56 5.75 0.85
CA TYR A 45 -12.82 5.87 2.12
C TYR A 45 -12.48 4.52 2.73
N MET A 46 -11.22 4.35 3.12
CA MET A 46 -10.70 3.12 3.72
C MET A 46 -10.64 3.25 5.25
N ASN A 47 -11.32 2.35 5.97
CA ASN A 47 -11.17 2.24 7.43
C ASN A 47 -10.10 1.18 7.75
N LEU A 48 -8.98 1.60 8.31
CA LEU A 48 -7.82 0.76 8.58
C LEU A 48 -7.68 0.34 10.05
N SER A 49 -8.46 0.96 10.97
CA SER A 49 -8.29 0.77 12.42
C SER A 49 -8.48 -0.67 12.89
N GLY A 50 -9.33 -1.44 12.22
CA GLY A 50 -9.56 -2.84 12.57
C GLY A 50 -8.51 -3.82 12.04
N LEU A 51 -7.63 -3.42 11.13
CA LEU A 51 -6.66 -4.33 10.51
C LEU A 51 -5.54 -4.73 11.48
N GLU A 52 -5.05 -3.78 12.26
CA GLU A 52 -4.02 -4.05 13.27
C GLU A 52 -4.51 -5.05 14.33
N ASN A 53 -5.75 -4.85 14.82
CA ASN A 53 -6.34 -5.77 15.79
C ASN A 53 -6.52 -7.19 15.23
N GLN A 54 -6.87 -7.32 13.96
CA GLN A 54 -6.98 -8.63 13.32
C GLN A 54 -5.61 -9.30 13.20
N LEU A 55 -4.55 -8.58 12.81
CA LEU A 55 -3.19 -9.10 12.75
C LEU A 55 -2.71 -9.54 14.14
N ASN A 56 -2.96 -8.72 15.17
CA ASN A 56 -2.57 -9.05 16.55
C ASN A 56 -3.22 -10.35 17.02
N LYS A 57 -4.53 -10.51 16.81
CA LYS A 57 -5.24 -11.75 17.16
C LYS A 57 -4.68 -12.99 16.43
N ILE A 58 -4.27 -12.84 15.16
CA ILE A 58 -3.67 -13.95 14.42
C ILE A 58 -2.31 -14.31 15.04
N MET A 59 -1.51 -13.32 15.43
CA MET A 59 -0.20 -13.54 16.05
C MET A 59 -0.34 -14.13 17.47
N GLU A 60 -1.28 -13.65 18.28
CA GLU A 60 -1.55 -14.14 19.63
C GLU A 60 -2.02 -15.62 19.66
N ASN A 61 -2.72 -16.04 18.61
CA ASN A 61 -3.23 -17.41 18.51
C ASN A 61 -2.25 -18.41 17.88
N ASN A 62 -1.04 -17.98 17.47
CA ASN A 62 -0.07 -18.80 16.77
C ASN A 62 1.36 -18.38 17.11
N ASP A 63 1.99 -19.07 18.04
CA ASP A 63 3.35 -18.75 18.53
C ASP A 63 4.45 -18.84 17.45
N ASN A 64 4.24 -19.65 16.41
CA ASN A 64 5.21 -19.88 15.33
C ASN A 64 4.67 -19.51 13.95
N ILE A 65 3.95 -18.37 13.87
CA ILE A 65 3.38 -17.97 12.58
C ILE A 65 4.48 -17.49 11.61
N ASP A 66 4.39 -17.95 10.36
CA ASP A 66 5.34 -17.59 9.33
C ASP A 66 5.28 -16.10 8.98
N LYS A 67 6.43 -15.43 9.09
CA LYS A 67 6.59 -14.01 8.74
C LYS A 67 6.27 -13.72 7.26
N TYR A 68 6.53 -14.66 6.37
CA TYR A 68 6.20 -14.52 4.95
C TYR A 68 4.69 -14.54 4.73
N TYR A 69 3.98 -15.42 5.45
CA TYR A 69 2.52 -15.46 5.46
C TYR A 69 1.93 -14.15 5.97
N LEU A 70 2.37 -13.66 7.13
CA LEU A 70 1.85 -12.41 7.72
C LEU A 70 2.11 -11.19 6.82
N SER A 71 3.32 -11.09 6.27
CA SER A 71 3.67 -10.01 5.35
C SER A 71 2.77 -10.04 4.12
N LYS A 72 2.59 -11.20 3.50
CA LYS A 72 1.73 -11.33 2.33
C LYS A 72 0.26 -11.09 2.65
N LEU A 73 -0.23 -11.58 3.78
CA LEU A 73 -1.60 -11.34 4.27
C LEU A 73 -1.89 -9.85 4.40
N LEU A 74 -0.96 -9.10 5.01
CA LEU A 74 -1.08 -7.64 5.13
C LEU A 74 -1.05 -6.96 3.77
N MET A 75 -0.06 -7.27 2.93
CA MET A 75 0.12 -6.63 1.63
C MET A 75 -1.04 -6.91 0.67
N ASP A 76 -1.55 -8.14 0.63
CA ASP A 76 -2.76 -8.48 -0.12
C ASP A 76 -4.00 -7.74 0.40
N THR A 77 -4.07 -7.53 1.70
CA THR A 77 -5.16 -6.77 2.31
C THR A 77 -5.10 -5.30 1.90
N ILE A 78 -3.91 -4.69 1.90
CA ILE A 78 -3.69 -3.32 1.43
C ILE A 78 -4.10 -3.19 -0.05
N VAL A 79 -3.62 -4.10 -0.90
CA VAL A 79 -4.00 -4.12 -2.34
C VAL A 79 -5.51 -4.21 -2.51
N ARG A 80 -6.21 -5.04 -1.71
CA ARG A 80 -7.69 -5.14 -1.78
C ARG A 80 -8.39 -3.87 -1.31
N CYS A 81 -7.91 -3.23 -0.24
CA CYS A 81 -8.47 -1.96 0.22
C CYS A 81 -8.35 -0.90 -0.87
N MET A 82 -7.13 -0.74 -1.42
CA MET A 82 -6.86 0.23 -2.49
C MET A 82 -7.71 -0.05 -3.73
N LEU A 83 -7.78 -1.32 -4.16
CA LEU A 83 -8.58 -1.69 -5.33
C LEU A 83 -10.06 -1.37 -5.16
N LYS A 84 -10.66 -1.65 -3.97
CA LYS A 84 -12.06 -1.33 -3.69
C LYS A 84 -12.32 0.18 -3.72
N SER A 85 -11.42 0.97 -3.12
CA SER A 85 -11.49 2.42 -3.12
C SER A 85 -11.38 2.99 -4.53
N LEU A 86 -10.37 2.54 -5.28
CA LEU A 86 -10.11 2.99 -6.64
C LEU A 86 -11.25 2.64 -7.60
N LYS A 87 -11.81 1.43 -7.48
CA LYS A 87 -12.96 1.04 -8.29
C LYS A 87 -14.12 2.04 -8.12
N TYR A 88 -14.49 2.36 -6.90
CA TYR A 88 -15.53 3.34 -6.61
C TYR A 88 -15.18 4.74 -7.16
N LEU A 89 -13.94 5.22 -6.90
CA LEU A 89 -13.53 6.56 -7.31
C LEU A 89 -13.41 6.69 -8.84
N CYS A 90 -12.87 5.67 -9.52
CA CYS A 90 -12.77 5.66 -10.97
C CYS A 90 -14.15 5.65 -11.63
N GLU A 91 -15.09 4.86 -11.11
CA GLU A 91 -16.48 4.86 -11.59
C GLU A 91 -17.15 6.22 -11.33
N LYS A 92 -16.98 6.79 -10.13
CA LYS A 92 -17.62 8.06 -9.75
C LYS A 92 -17.12 9.26 -10.56
N TYR A 93 -15.83 9.28 -10.88
CA TYR A 93 -15.17 10.42 -11.54
C TYR A 93 -14.82 10.14 -13.01
N GLU A 94 -15.26 9.00 -13.54
CA GLU A 94 -14.96 8.55 -14.92
C GLU A 94 -13.45 8.58 -15.22
N ALA A 95 -12.63 8.24 -14.21
CA ALA A 95 -11.17 8.30 -14.30
C ALA A 95 -10.60 6.97 -14.75
N TYR A 96 -9.81 6.98 -15.83
CA TYR A 96 -9.16 5.80 -16.40
C TYR A 96 -7.64 5.78 -16.16
N GLU A 97 -7.12 6.78 -15.51
CA GLU A 97 -5.70 6.88 -15.14
C GLU A 97 -5.57 7.28 -13.67
N VAL A 98 -4.64 6.65 -12.95
CA VAL A 98 -4.40 6.90 -11.53
C VAL A 98 -2.91 6.99 -11.26
N VAL A 99 -2.48 8.04 -10.56
CA VAL A 99 -1.10 8.23 -10.12
C VAL A 99 -0.98 7.87 -8.65
N PHE A 100 0.06 7.10 -8.31
CA PHE A 100 0.40 6.71 -6.95
C PHE A 100 1.71 7.37 -6.53
N ALA A 101 1.67 8.11 -5.42
CA ALA A 101 2.81 8.75 -4.80
C ALA A 101 2.86 8.44 -3.30
N GLY A 102 4.02 8.68 -2.65
CA GLY A 102 4.25 8.43 -1.23
C GLY A 102 4.93 7.09 -0.94
N GLY A 103 5.47 6.92 0.28
CA GLY A 103 6.34 5.80 0.64
C GLY A 103 5.75 4.41 0.42
N VAL A 104 4.45 4.23 0.61
CA VAL A 104 3.77 2.94 0.36
C VAL A 104 3.70 2.60 -1.12
N SER A 105 3.65 3.60 -2.01
CA SER A 105 3.65 3.38 -3.46
C SER A 105 5.00 2.87 -4.00
N ALA A 106 6.08 3.01 -3.24
CA ALA A 106 7.39 2.44 -3.55
C ALA A 106 7.43 0.90 -3.44
N SER A 107 6.41 0.28 -2.83
CA SER A 107 6.30 -1.18 -2.70
C SER A 107 6.16 -1.86 -4.07
N LYS A 108 7.09 -2.76 -4.37
CA LYS A 108 7.06 -3.58 -5.58
C LYS A 108 5.88 -4.56 -5.58
N TYR A 109 5.53 -5.09 -4.41
CA TYR A 109 4.39 -5.98 -4.27
C TYR A 109 3.09 -5.26 -4.60
N ILE A 110 2.87 -4.09 -4.00
CA ILE A 110 1.65 -3.29 -4.20
C ILE A 110 1.55 -2.83 -5.65
N SER A 111 2.60 -2.23 -6.20
CA SER A 111 2.59 -1.70 -7.57
C SER A 111 2.31 -2.79 -8.60
N LYS A 112 2.98 -3.95 -8.50
CA LYS A 112 2.75 -5.10 -9.39
C LYS A 112 1.31 -5.59 -9.33
N ASN A 113 0.79 -5.83 -8.12
CA ASN A 113 -0.53 -6.40 -7.93
C ASN A 113 -1.67 -5.42 -8.28
N LEU A 114 -1.53 -4.13 -7.93
CA LEU A 114 -2.52 -3.12 -8.32
C LEU A 114 -2.55 -2.91 -9.83
N THR A 115 -1.41 -2.76 -10.49
CA THR A 115 -1.35 -2.61 -11.94
C THR A 115 -2.05 -3.76 -12.65
N GLN A 116 -1.78 -5.01 -12.23
CA GLN A 116 -2.42 -6.18 -12.83
C GLN A 116 -3.94 -6.22 -12.60
N LYS A 117 -4.39 -5.84 -11.40
CA LYS A 117 -5.82 -5.87 -11.06
C LYS A 117 -6.59 -4.72 -11.71
N LEU A 118 -6.00 -3.52 -11.79
CA LEU A 118 -6.63 -2.34 -12.39
C LEU A 118 -6.80 -2.46 -13.91
N LYS A 119 -5.92 -3.20 -14.60
CA LYS A 119 -6.08 -3.53 -16.03
C LYS A 119 -7.43 -4.18 -16.34
N LYS A 120 -8.00 -4.97 -15.42
CA LYS A 120 -9.33 -5.60 -15.59
C LYS A 120 -10.49 -4.59 -15.62
N TYR A 121 -10.25 -3.37 -15.15
CA TYR A 121 -11.21 -2.27 -15.14
C TYR A 121 -10.86 -1.18 -16.16
N ASN A 122 -9.91 -1.45 -17.07
CA ASN A 122 -9.39 -0.48 -18.04
C ASN A 122 -8.78 0.77 -17.39
N VAL A 123 -8.29 0.65 -16.15
CA VAL A 123 -7.63 1.73 -15.42
C VAL A 123 -6.13 1.56 -15.51
N LYS A 124 -5.44 2.61 -15.97
CA LYS A 124 -3.99 2.68 -16.07
C LYS A 124 -3.41 3.24 -14.77
N ALA A 125 -2.44 2.52 -14.21
CA ALA A 125 -1.78 2.88 -12.96
C ALA A 125 -0.36 3.38 -13.23
N TYR A 126 -0.02 4.54 -12.66
CA TYR A 126 1.32 5.11 -12.69
C TYR A 126 1.86 5.18 -11.25
N PHE A 127 3.06 4.71 -11.07
CA PHE A 127 3.75 4.75 -9.78
C PHE A 127 4.98 5.65 -9.90
N THR A 128 5.18 6.52 -8.92
CA THR A 128 6.42 7.30 -8.83
C THR A 128 7.61 6.36 -8.64
N GLU A 129 8.76 6.74 -9.19
CA GLU A 129 10.00 6.02 -8.93
C GLU A 129 10.29 5.99 -7.43
N SER A 130 10.79 4.85 -6.92
CA SER A 130 10.92 4.62 -5.48
C SER A 130 11.78 5.65 -4.75
N HIS A 131 12.80 6.23 -5.42
CA HIS A 131 13.65 7.27 -4.87
C HIS A 131 12.95 8.65 -4.78
N LEU A 132 11.88 8.85 -5.53
CA LEU A 132 11.03 10.06 -5.49
C LEU A 132 9.75 9.87 -4.67
N ALA A 133 9.50 8.64 -4.21
CA ALA A 133 8.25 8.29 -3.50
C ALA A 133 8.29 8.62 -2.00
N THR A 134 9.45 8.94 -1.45
CA THR A 134 9.64 9.37 -0.04
C THR A 134 9.62 10.89 0.07
N ASP A 135 10.04 11.43 1.21
CA ASP A 135 10.11 12.87 1.44
C ASP A 135 10.87 13.56 0.30
N ASN A 136 10.18 14.44 -0.40
CA ASN A 136 10.67 15.06 -1.64
C ASN A 136 10.81 16.58 -1.48
N ALA A 137 11.82 17.01 -0.73
CA ALA A 137 12.16 18.42 -0.55
C ALA A 137 12.50 19.12 -1.88
N VAL A 138 13.12 18.39 -2.83
CA VAL A 138 13.45 18.91 -4.16
C VAL A 138 12.17 19.22 -4.95
N GLY A 139 11.18 18.32 -4.92
CA GLY A 139 9.89 18.55 -5.58
C GLY A 139 9.15 19.75 -4.99
N CYS A 140 9.17 19.93 -3.67
CA CYS A 140 8.62 21.12 -3.03
C CYS A 140 9.33 22.40 -3.46
N ALA A 141 10.66 22.38 -3.58
CA ALA A 141 11.45 23.53 -4.05
C ALA A 141 11.14 23.86 -5.52
N LEU A 142 11.00 22.85 -6.39
CA LEU A 142 10.65 23.05 -7.81
C LEU A 142 9.26 23.70 -7.96
N ILE A 143 8.25 23.20 -7.21
CA ILE A 143 6.91 23.79 -7.19
C ILE A 143 6.98 25.24 -6.69
N GLY A 144 7.81 25.53 -5.68
CA GLY A 144 8.04 26.88 -5.18
C GLY A 144 8.60 27.82 -6.26
N ILE A 145 9.57 27.34 -7.03
CA ILE A 145 10.19 28.11 -8.13
C ILE A 145 9.16 28.37 -9.25
N GLU A 146 8.40 27.33 -9.65
CA GLU A 146 7.35 27.50 -10.67
C GLU A 146 6.30 28.53 -10.26
N ASN A 147 5.86 28.52 -9.00
CA ASN A 147 4.90 29.51 -8.50
C ASN A 147 5.47 30.95 -8.43
N LEU A 148 6.78 31.09 -8.20
CA LEU A 148 7.43 32.42 -8.25
C LEU A 148 7.49 32.97 -9.69
N ASN A 149 7.72 32.10 -10.68
CA ASN A 149 7.78 32.50 -12.09
C ASN A 149 6.39 32.75 -12.71
N LEU A 150 5.31 32.23 -12.09
CA LEU A 150 3.92 32.51 -12.51
C LEU A 150 3.37 33.82 -11.91
N GLY A 151 4.12 34.49 -11.05
CA GLY A 151 3.76 35.76 -10.39
C GLY A 151 4.31 37.02 -11.08
N GLU A 152 4.99 36.86 -12.23
CA GLU A 152 5.39 37.96 -13.15
C GLU A 152 4.43 37.96 -14.35
#